data_0f207664685048abee45a008443fcd11
#
_entry.id   0f207664685048abee45a008443fcd11
#
_cell.length_a   1.000
_cell.length_b   1.000
_cell.length_c   1.000
_cell.angle_alpha   90.00
_cell.angle_beta   90.00
_cell.angle_gamma   90.00
#
_symmetry.space_group_name_H-M   'P 1'
#
loop_
_entity.id
_entity.type
_entity.pdbx_description
1 polymer ?
#
loop_
_entity_poly.entity_id
_entity_poly.type
_entity_poly.pdbx_seq_one_letter_code
_entity_poly.pdbx_strand_id
1 'polypeptide(L)'
;MGAEDRDLLVSAQTGSGKTVAFGIAIAKQLLGDGPRFGPAGTPLALIVAPTRELAMQVQNELMWLYADTGARIAQCVGGMDPRRERQVLERGVHIVVGTPGRLCDHLERGSLQLERIQAFVLDEADEMLDMGFREDIVKLLAAAPATRRTLLFSATIPTGIASIAKQYQRDAQRIAATSAKERHVDIEYQAIAIVPRERDLAVVNLLRYHDTTGALVFCATRDGVARLATTLDERGFEVVALSGELSQRERNVALAALRDGRARVCVATDVAARGLDLPELGLVIHADPPQNQQVLVHRSGRTGRAGKHGIAVLLVADHARRGADRMLQSANIQAKWLPAPTVDEIIERDKVNLAKEITATVAAVSEEDREVAKQLTEHSAEDLAAALVRMHREVRPSPEELTVPMSMRPRSERPEPKPNDRPPIFSDRTVRPERGARGEWQKAPRADAPRKEPSTDRVLEGVWFTVNVGRSKNADPKWLVPLLCRRGGINKKDIGKIQILQRATRVEIAPDVSERFALEAGKPDPKDKNIEIVAD
;
A
#
# COMPACT_ATOMS: atom_id res chain seq x y z
N MET A 1 -35.63 9.71 6.93
CA MET A 1 -36.74 8.81 7.34
C MET A 1 -37.19 8.05 6.09
N GLY A 2 -37.01 6.76 6.00
CA GLY A 2 -37.37 5.92 4.83
C GLY A 2 -36.39 4.79 4.51
N ALA A 3 -35.30 4.63 5.27
CA ALA A 3 -34.32 3.55 5.07
C ALA A 3 -34.43 2.45 6.14
N GLU A 4 -35.50 2.45 6.96
CA GLU A 4 -35.53 1.66 8.19
C GLU A 4 -35.56 0.16 7.97
N ASP A 5 -36.04 -0.33 6.81
CA ASP A 5 -36.15 -1.77 6.52
C ASP A 5 -35.50 -2.23 5.21
N ARG A 6 -34.89 -1.31 4.46
CA ARG A 6 -34.26 -1.60 3.15
C ARG A 6 -32.79 -1.94 3.33
N ASP A 7 -32.27 -2.73 2.42
CA ASP A 7 -30.82 -2.91 2.28
C ASP A 7 -30.17 -1.59 1.89
N LEU A 8 -28.91 -1.39 2.28
CA LEU A 8 -28.19 -0.14 2.01
C LEU A 8 -26.90 -0.41 1.23
N LEU A 9 -26.69 0.35 0.17
CA LEU A 9 -25.40 0.45 -0.53
C LEU A 9 -24.87 1.86 -0.34
N VAL A 10 -23.90 2.02 0.58
CA VAL A 10 -23.40 3.32 1.02
C VAL A 10 -22.00 3.55 0.47
N SER A 11 -21.83 4.65 -0.26
CA SER A 11 -20.52 5.14 -0.66
C SER A 11 -20.05 6.20 0.32
N ALA A 12 -19.06 5.86 1.16
CA ALA A 12 -18.53 6.74 2.20
C ALA A 12 -17.06 6.46 2.49
N GLN A 13 -16.28 7.51 2.76
CA GLN A 13 -14.85 7.39 3.09
C GLN A 13 -14.60 6.87 4.51
N THR A 14 -13.37 6.39 4.78
CA THR A 14 -12.90 6.06 6.13
C THR A 14 -12.90 7.33 6.98
N GLY A 15 -13.33 7.22 8.26
CA GLY A 15 -13.41 8.38 9.18
C GLY A 15 -14.68 9.23 9.05
N SER A 16 -15.65 8.84 8.21
CA SER A 16 -16.94 9.55 8.05
C SER A 16 -18.01 9.15 9.07
N GLY A 17 -17.67 8.42 10.13
CA GLY A 17 -18.63 7.94 11.13
C GLY A 17 -19.47 6.74 10.67
N LYS A 18 -18.99 5.94 9.70
CA LYS A 18 -19.69 4.77 9.16
C LYS A 18 -20.14 3.79 10.24
N THR A 19 -19.28 3.48 11.21
CA THR A 19 -19.57 2.51 12.28
C THR A 19 -20.79 2.92 13.10
N VAL A 20 -20.84 4.19 13.51
CA VAL A 20 -21.99 4.73 14.22
C VAL A 20 -23.23 4.71 13.34
N ALA A 21 -23.10 5.07 12.05
CA ALA A 21 -24.20 5.10 11.11
C ALA A 21 -24.83 3.71 10.90
N PHE A 22 -24.04 2.65 10.64
CA PHE A 22 -24.60 1.33 10.51
C PHE A 22 -25.04 0.73 11.86
N GLY A 23 -24.34 1.04 12.95
CA GLY A 23 -24.78 0.65 14.29
C GLY A 23 -26.18 1.16 14.59
N ILE A 24 -26.44 2.46 14.36
CA ILE A 24 -27.79 3.03 14.52
C ILE A 24 -28.78 2.40 13.52
N ALA A 25 -28.38 2.22 12.25
CA ALA A 25 -29.27 1.67 11.22
C ALA A 25 -29.79 0.26 11.54
N ILE A 26 -28.98 -0.59 12.22
CA ILE A 26 -29.38 -1.96 12.59
C ILE A 26 -29.99 -2.04 14.00
N ALA A 27 -29.88 -1.00 14.82
CA ALA A 27 -30.28 -1.02 16.23
C ALA A 27 -31.73 -1.44 16.45
N LYS A 28 -32.67 -0.82 15.73
CA LYS A 28 -34.10 -1.12 15.84
C LYS A 28 -34.42 -2.58 15.52
N GLN A 29 -33.76 -3.12 14.49
CA GLN A 29 -33.93 -4.51 14.05
C GLN A 29 -33.40 -5.50 15.09
N LEU A 30 -32.29 -5.18 15.77
CA LEU A 30 -31.65 -6.05 16.75
C LEU A 30 -32.30 -5.96 18.13
N LEU A 31 -32.77 -4.78 18.54
CA LEU A 31 -33.39 -4.54 19.86
C LEU A 31 -34.92 -4.80 19.85
N GLY A 32 -35.56 -4.76 18.68
CA GLY A 32 -37.01 -4.71 18.58
C GLY A 32 -37.58 -3.44 19.22
N ASP A 33 -38.66 -3.56 19.97
CA ASP A 33 -39.31 -2.45 20.67
C ASP A 33 -38.73 -2.17 22.06
N GLY A 34 -37.75 -2.97 22.50
CA GLY A 34 -37.15 -2.85 23.84
C GLY A 34 -35.89 -1.98 23.86
N PRO A 35 -35.54 -1.39 25.02
CA PRO A 35 -34.32 -0.62 25.19
C PRO A 35 -33.05 -1.51 25.37
N ARG A 36 -33.19 -2.81 25.54
CA ARG A 36 -32.11 -3.76 25.86
C ARG A 36 -32.24 -5.05 25.07
N PHE A 37 -31.08 -5.66 24.80
CA PHE A 37 -31.03 -7.01 24.25
C PHE A 37 -31.60 -8.04 25.23
N GLY A 38 -32.23 -9.08 24.69
CA GLY A 38 -32.59 -10.26 25.44
C GLY A 38 -31.37 -11.13 25.82
N PRO A 39 -31.56 -12.38 26.24
CA PRO A 39 -30.45 -13.30 26.52
C PRO A 39 -29.59 -13.53 25.27
N ALA A 40 -28.27 -13.48 25.43
CA ALA A 40 -27.34 -13.74 24.34
C ALA A 40 -27.36 -15.23 23.94
N GLY A 41 -27.32 -15.49 22.65
CA GLY A 41 -27.32 -16.81 22.04
C GLY A 41 -26.55 -16.82 20.73
N THR A 42 -27.14 -17.42 19.70
CA THR A 42 -26.61 -17.29 18.33
C THR A 42 -26.66 -15.81 17.86
N PRO A 43 -25.66 -15.32 17.17
CA PRO A 43 -25.56 -13.90 16.81
C PRO A 43 -26.74 -13.43 15.95
N LEU A 44 -27.19 -12.21 16.21
CA LEU A 44 -28.22 -11.49 15.47
C LEU A 44 -27.64 -10.61 14.36
N ALA A 45 -26.38 -10.17 14.51
CA ALA A 45 -25.69 -9.40 13.48
C ALA A 45 -24.28 -9.92 13.26
N LEU A 46 -23.86 -9.88 11.97
CA LEU A 46 -22.50 -10.14 11.53
C LEU A 46 -21.94 -8.91 10.82
N ILE A 47 -20.79 -8.44 11.28
CA ILE A 47 -20.07 -7.31 10.69
C ILE A 47 -18.72 -7.79 10.22
N VAL A 48 -18.44 -7.61 8.94
CA VAL A 48 -17.21 -8.08 8.29
C VAL A 48 -16.36 -6.88 7.92
N ALA A 49 -15.09 -6.89 8.32
CA ALA A 49 -14.11 -5.85 8.05
C ALA A 49 -12.84 -6.46 7.43
N PRO A 50 -12.13 -5.75 6.52
CA PRO A 50 -10.98 -6.28 5.78
C PRO A 50 -9.79 -6.64 6.67
N THR A 51 -9.57 -5.91 7.75
CA THR A 51 -8.40 -6.04 8.61
C THR A 51 -8.78 -6.25 10.08
N ARG A 52 -7.82 -6.81 10.84
CA ARG A 52 -7.98 -7.04 12.29
C ARG A 52 -8.17 -5.74 13.03
N GLU A 53 -7.39 -4.73 12.66
CA GLU A 53 -7.38 -3.42 13.30
C GLU A 53 -8.72 -2.71 13.12
N LEU A 54 -9.27 -2.75 11.89
CA LEU A 54 -10.60 -2.18 11.62
C LEU A 54 -11.69 -2.96 12.37
N ALA A 55 -11.62 -4.29 12.39
CA ALA A 55 -12.58 -5.10 13.16
C ALA A 55 -12.52 -4.78 14.66
N MET A 56 -11.33 -4.57 15.23
CA MET A 56 -11.16 -4.14 16.62
C MET A 56 -11.73 -2.75 16.87
N GLN A 57 -11.48 -1.81 15.97
CA GLN A 57 -12.02 -0.45 16.04
C GLN A 57 -13.56 -0.49 15.98
N VAL A 58 -14.13 -1.21 15.02
CA VAL A 58 -15.58 -1.39 14.87
C VAL A 58 -16.18 -2.00 16.14
N GLN A 59 -15.55 -3.03 16.72
CA GLN A 59 -16.00 -3.62 17.96
C GLN A 59 -16.04 -2.59 19.10
N ASN A 60 -14.96 -1.83 19.29
CA ASN A 60 -14.86 -0.82 20.35
C ASN A 60 -15.92 0.28 20.18
N GLU A 61 -16.11 0.78 18.97
CA GLU A 61 -17.14 1.78 18.68
C GLU A 61 -18.55 1.26 18.93
N LEU A 62 -18.85 -0.01 18.56
CA LEU A 62 -20.14 -0.64 18.84
C LEU A 62 -20.32 -0.95 20.32
N MET A 63 -19.27 -1.33 21.05
CA MET A 63 -19.33 -1.50 22.50
C MET A 63 -19.68 -0.20 23.20
N TRP A 64 -19.10 0.92 22.75
CA TRP A 64 -19.48 2.25 23.22
C TRP A 64 -20.93 2.61 22.85
N LEU A 65 -21.32 2.41 21.58
CA LEU A 65 -22.65 2.78 21.10
C LEU A 65 -23.78 2.00 21.81
N TYR A 66 -23.54 0.73 22.11
CA TYR A 66 -24.51 -0.17 22.74
C TYR A 66 -24.28 -0.39 24.23
N ALA A 67 -23.50 0.46 24.92
CA ALA A 67 -23.11 0.27 26.32
C ALA A 67 -24.29 0.02 27.27
N ASP A 68 -25.38 0.80 27.11
CA ASP A 68 -26.54 0.74 27.99
C ASP A 68 -27.57 -0.37 27.62
N THR A 69 -27.35 -1.03 26.48
CA THR A 69 -28.30 -2.02 25.94
C THR A 69 -28.06 -3.45 26.43
N GLY A 70 -26.94 -3.71 27.13
CA GLY A 70 -26.52 -5.05 27.52
C GLY A 70 -26.03 -5.93 26.36
N ALA A 71 -25.61 -5.33 25.26
CA ALA A 71 -25.08 -6.03 24.09
C ALA A 71 -23.82 -6.84 24.43
N ARG A 72 -23.76 -8.10 23.96
CA ARG A 72 -22.54 -8.91 23.94
C ARG A 72 -21.99 -8.93 22.52
N ILE A 73 -20.79 -8.36 22.33
CA ILE A 73 -20.15 -8.21 21.03
C ILE A 73 -18.85 -9.01 21.02
N ALA A 74 -18.79 -10.04 20.18
CA ALA A 74 -17.61 -10.87 20.01
C ALA A 74 -16.76 -10.38 18.84
N GLN A 75 -15.45 -10.62 18.95
CA GLN A 75 -14.49 -10.41 17.89
C GLN A 75 -13.94 -11.75 17.40
N CYS A 76 -13.84 -11.90 16.05
CA CYS A 76 -13.26 -13.07 15.40
C CYS A 76 -12.26 -12.61 14.33
N VAL A 77 -10.95 -12.54 14.68
CA VAL A 77 -9.91 -12.02 13.78
C VAL A 77 -8.70 -12.93 13.74
N GLY A 78 -8.08 -13.02 12.58
CA GLY A 78 -6.85 -13.81 12.40
C GLY A 78 -5.75 -13.39 13.39
N GLY A 79 -4.86 -14.32 13.81
CA GLY A 79 -3.76 -14.04 14.73
C GLY A 79 -4.11 -13.96 16.21
N MET A 80 -5.39 -14.03 16.55
CA MET A 80 -5.87 -14.27 17.93
C MET A 80 -6.07 -15.77 18.15
N ASP A 81 -6.20 -16.18 19.43
CA ASP A 81 -6.41 -17.58 19.80
C ASP A 81 -7.83 -18.04 19.40
N PRO A 82 -7.97 -18.96 18.42
CA PRO A 82 -9.27 -19.44 17.97
C PRO A 82 -10.08 -20.15 19.06
N ARG A 83 -9.40 -20.73 20.06
CA ARG A 83 -10.07 -21.45 21.16
C ARG A 83 -10.80 -20.47 22.06
N ARG A 84 -10.20 -19.31 22.36
CA ARG A 84 -10.84 -18.25 23.13
C ARG A 84 -12.03 -17.66 22.40
N GLU A 85 -11.88 -17.40 21.10
CA GLU A 85 -12.98 -16.88 20.26
C GLU A 85 -14.16 -17.88 20.26
N ARG A 86 -13.88 -19.18 20.09
CA ARG A 86 -14.91 -20.23 20.17
C ARG A 86 -15.62 -20.24 21.51
N GLN A 87 -14.90 -20.18 22.63
CA GLN A 87 -15.52 -20.13 23.98
C GLN A 87 -16.44 -18.92 24.17
N VAL A 88 -16.07 -17.75 23.57
CA VAL A 88 -16.93 -16.55 23.61
C VAL A 88 -18.20 -16.78 22.80
N LEU A 89 -18.10 -17.36 21.61
CA LEU A 89 -19.24 -17.68 20.73
C LEU A 89 -20.18 -18.69 21.42
N GLU A 90 -19.65 -19.76 22.04
CA GLU A 90 -20.41 -20.80 22.77
C GLU A 90 -21.17 -20.21 23.97
N ARG A 91 -20.66 -19.16 24.62
CA ARG A 91 -21.36 -18.46 25.73
C ARG A 91 -22.52 -17.59 25.27
N GLY A 92 -22.70 -17.46 23.97
CA GLY A 92 -23.71 -16.63 23.33
C GLY A 92 -23.32 -15.16 23.22
N VAL A 93 -23.61 -14.61 22.05
CA VAL A 93 -23.32 -13.20 21.66
C VAL A 93 -24.47 -12.63 20.84
N HIS A 94 -24.59 -11.30 20.78
CA HIS A 94 -25.59 -10.62 19.95
C HIS A 94 -25.02 -10.19 18.63
N ILE A 95 -23.77 -9.73 18.63
CA ILE A 95 -23.07 -9.19 17.45
C ILE A 95 -21.71 -9.86 17.35
N VAL A 96 -21.32 -10.26 16.13
CA VAL A 96 -19.98 -10.73 15.81
C VAL A 96 -19.35 -9.75 14.83
N VAL A 97 -18.13 -9.31 15.13
CA VAL A 97 -17.29 -8.51 14.26
C VAL A 97 -16.07 -9.32 13.90
N GLY A 98 -15.70 -9.40 12.61
CA GLY A 98 -14.53 -10.20 12.27
C GLY A 98 -13.99 -9.98 10.87
N THR A 99 -12.86 -10.66 10.59
CA THR A 99 -12.25 -10.69 9.27
C THR A 99 -12.74 -11.89 8.46
N PRO A 100 -12.89 -11.78 7.11
CA PRO A 100 -13.53 -12.80 6.29
C PRO A 100 -13.01 -14.21 6.54
N GLY A 101 -11.70 -14.44 6.38
CA GLY A 101 -11.12 -15.78 6.52
C GLY A 101 -11.31 -16.40 7.91
N ARG A 102 -11.23 -15.60 9.01
CA ARG A 102 -11.45 -16.11 10.38
C ARG A 102 -12.93 -16.44 10.65
N LEU A 103 -13.84 -15.64 10.10
CA LEU A 103 -15.27 -15.91 10.18
C LEU A 103 -15.64 -17.19 9.42
N CYS A 104 -15.05 -17.41 8.25
CA CYS A 104 -15.20 -18.65 7.48
C CYS A 104 -14.64 -19.87 8.24
N ASP A 105 -13.47 -19.75 8.90
CA ASP A 105 -12.90 -20.83 9.74
C ASP A 105 -13.85 -21.22 10.89
N HIS A 106 -14.44 -20.25 11.58
CA HIS A 106 -15.43 -20.51 12.63
C HIS A 106 -16.75 -21.07 12.09
N LEU A 107 -17.20 -20.63 10.90
CA LEU A 107 -18.38 -21.15 10.23
C LEU A 107 -18.18 -22.62 9.83
N GLU A 108 -17.05 -22.96 9.21
CA GLU A 108 -16.72 -24.34 8.81
C GLU A 108 -16.61 -25.31 9.99
N ARG A 109 -16.10 -24.81 11.12
CA ARG A 109 -16.01 -25.59 12.36
C ARG A 109 -17.31 -25.65 13.15
N GLY A 110 -18.38 -25.01 12.68
CA GLY A 110 -19.68 -24.96 13.36
C GLY A 110 -19.69 -24.13 14.64
N SER A 111 -18.60 -23.38 14.93
CA SER A 111 -18.52 -22.49 16.10
C SER A 111 -19.28 -21.18 15.90
N LEU A 112 -19.42 -20.72 14.66
CA LEU A 112 -20.21 -19.57 14.26
C LEU A 112 -21.47 -20.06 13.54
N GLN A 113 -22.63 -19.79 14.13
CA GLN A 113 -23.93 -20.14 13.57
C GLN A 113 -24.60 -18.87 13.05
N LEU A 114 -25.05 -18.88 11.80
CA LEU A 114 -25.57 -17.68 11.12
C LEU A 114 -27.09 -17.75 10.86
N GLU A 115 -27.79 -18.79 11.33
CA GLU A 115 -29.20 -19.06 11.02
C GLU A 115 -30.15 -17.97 11.56
N ARG A 116 -29.72 -17.24 12.58
CA ARG A 116 -30.51 -16.17 13.20
C ARG A 116 -30.07 -14.77 12.87
N ILE A 117 -29.13 -14.62 11.91
CA ILE A 117 -28.67 -13.30 11.49
C ILE A 117 -29.81 -12.48 10.90
N GLN A 118 -30.06 -11.33 11.50
CA GLN A 118 -31.01 -10.33 11.08
C GLN A 118 -30.35 -9.20 10.28
N ALA A 119 -29.08 -8.84 10.63
CA ALA A 119 -28.32 -7.82 9.95
C ALA A 119 -26.92 -8.32 9.56
N PHE A 120 -26.52 -8.04 8.32
CA PHE A 120 -25.20 -8.35 7.77
C PHE A 120 -24.57 -7.06 7.24
N VAL A 121 -23.43 -6.68 7.77
CA VAL A 121 -22.70 -5.47 7.38
C VAL A 121 -21.37 -5.85 6.77
N LEU A 122 -21.06 -5.30 5.59
CA LEU A 122 -19.73 -5.30 5.00
C LEU A 122 -19.17 -3.89 5.09
N ASP A 123 -18.10 -3.69 5.86
CA ASP A 123 -17.41 -2.41 5.95
C ASP A 123 -16.11 -2.45 5.14
N GLU A 124 -15.82 -1.38 4.40
CA GLU A 124 -14.73 -1.29 3.42
C GLU A 124 -14.73 -2.48 2.43
N ALA A 125 -15.89 -2.73 1.81
CA ALA A 125 -16.10 -3.90 0.96
C ALA A 125 -15.17 -3.93 -0.27
N ASP A 126 -14.81 -2.79 -0.85
CA ASP A 126 -13.83 -2.67 -1.94
C ASP A 126 -12.44 -3.14 -1.50
N GLU A 127 -12.00 -2.78 -0.31
CA GLU A 127 -10.73 -3.25 0.27
C GLU A 127 -10.71 -4.78 0.43
N MET A 128 -11.82 -5.38 0.88
CA MET A 128 -11.91 -6.84 1.00
C MET A 128 -11.78 -7.54 -0.34
N LEU A 129 -12.35 -6.98 -1.42
CA LEU A 129 -12.21 -7.53 -2.76
C LEU A 129 -10.79 -7.39 -3.30
N ASP A 130 -10.14 -6.26 -3.07
CA ASP A 130 -8.74 -6.01 -3.44
C ASP A 130 -7.77 -6.97 -2.73
N MET A 131 -8.12 -7.41 -1.51
CA MET A 131 -7.38 -8.41 -0.74
C MET A 131 -7.69 -9.86 -1.14
N GLY A 132 -8.63 -10.07 -2.05
CA GLY A 132 -8.98 -11.40 -2.57
C GLY A 132 -10.03 -12.15 -1.76
N PHE A 133 -10.69 -11.53 -0.78
CA PHE A 133 -11.69 -12.17 0.10
C PHE A 133 -13.08 -12.35 -0.54
N ARG A 134 -13.18 -12.29 -1.87
CA ARG A 134 -14.48 -12.41 -2.56
C ARG A 134 -15.20 -13.70 -2.23
N GLU A 135 -14.49 -14.82 -2.25
CA GLU A 135 -15.06 -16.15 -2.00
C GLU A 135 -15.53 -16.29 -0.55
N ASP A 136 -14.73 -15.80 0.41
CA ASP A 136 -15.09 -15.80 1.83
C ASP A 136 -16.37 -14.99 2.09
N ILE A 137 -16.47 -13.79 1.49
CA ILE A 137 -17.66 -12.92 1.62
C ILE A 137 -18.89 -13.63 1.06
N VAL A 138 -18.77 -14.21 -0.13
CA VAL A 138 -19.86 -14.93 -0.77
C VAL A 138 -20.32 -16.13 0.09
N LYS A 139 -19.38 -16.87 0.69
CA LYS A 139 -19.64 -17.99 1.58
C LYS A 139 -20.40 -17.55 2.84
N LEU A 140 -19.96 -16.48 3.50
CA LEU A 140 -20.64 -15.92 4.68
C LEU A 140 -22.04 -15.41 4.33
N LEU A 141 -22.20 -14.71 3.20
CA LEU A 141 -23.49 -14.22 2.74
C LEU A 141 -24.46 -15.36 2.39
N ALA A 142 -23.97 -16.43 1.79
CA ALA A 142 -24.79 -17.60 1.43
C ALA A 142 -25.23 -18.41 2.65
N ALA A 143 -24.45 -18.43 3.74
CA ALA A 143 -24.77 -19.14 4.96
C ALA A 143 -25.80 -18.40 5.86
N ALA A 144 -25.97 -17.09 5.67
CA ALA A 144 -26.93 -16.30 6.45
C ALA A 144 -28.32 -16.28 5.78
N PRO A 145 -29.43 -16.15 6.56
CA PRO A 145 -30.80 -16.17 6.03
C PRO A 145 -31.02 -15.14 4.93
N ALA A 146 -31.79 -15.50 3.89
CA ALA A 146 -32.14 -14.57 2.83
C ALA A 146 -33.01 -13.39 3.29
N THR A 147 -33.67 -13.53 4.45
CA THR A 147 -34.52 -12.48 5.06
C THR A 147 -33.73 -11.39 5.79
N ARG A 148 -32.42 -11.61 6.03
CA ARG A 148 -31.55 -10.62 6.68
C ARG A 148 -31.53 -9.29 5.95
N ARG A 149 -31.26 -8.22 6.66
CA ARG A 149 -30.91 -6.93 6.09
C ARG A 149 -29.41 -6.87 5.78
N THR A 150 -29.04 -6.43 4.58
CA THR A 150 -27.64 -6.38 4.14
C THR A 150 -27.21 -4.95 3.88
N LEU A 151 -26.20 -4.48 4.60
CA LEU A 151 -25.62 -3.14 4.47
C LEU A 151 -24.21 -3.26 3.93
N LEU A 152 -23.94 -2.61 2.78
CA LEU A 152 -22.64 -2.55 2.13
C LEU A 152 -22.09 -1.13 2.24
N PHE A 153 -20.96 -0.99 2.91
CA PHE A 153 -20.19 0.26 3.02
C PHE A 153 -18.90 0.11 2.23
N SER A 154 -18.63 1.05 1.33
CA SER A 154 -17.46 1.03 0.47
C SER A 154 -17.07 2.45 0.08
N ALA A 155 -15.79 2.74 -0.07
CA ALA A 155 -15.34 4.03 -0.60
C ALA A 155 -15.61 4.14 -2.10
N THR A 156 -15.50 3.01 -2.82
CA THR A 156 -15.74 2.89 -4.25
C THR A 156 -16.74 1.75 -4.54
N ILE A 157 -17.41 1.80 -5.70
CA ILE A 157 -18.32 0.73 -6.11
C ILE A 157 -17.82 0.13 -7.43
N PRO A 158 -16.75 -0.69 -7.40
CA PRO A 158 -16.30 -1.42 -8.58
C PRO A 158 -17.31 -2.49 -8.99
N THR A 159 -17.13 -3.05 -10.19
CA THR A 159 -18.03 -4.07 -10.75
C THR A 159 -18.20 -5.28 -9.82
N GLY A 160 -17.17 -5.66 -9.08
CA GLY A 160 -17.22 -6.74 -8.08
C GLY A 160 -18.21 -6.45 -6.95
N ILE A 161 -18.19 -5.25 -6.38
CA ILE A 161 -19.14 -4.80 -5.34
C ILE A 161 -20.56 -4.71 -5.90
N ALA A 162 -20.72 -4.13 -7.10
CA ALA A 162 -22.01 -4.05 -7.76
C ALA A 162 -22.62 -5.45 -8.01
N SER A 163 -21.79 -6.44 -8.34
CA SER A 163 -22.20 -7.84 -8.50
C SER A 163 -22.69 -8.46 -7.19
N ILE A 164 -21.94 -8.29 -6.08
CA ILE A 164 -22.33 -8.77 -4.75
C ILE A 164 -23.63 -8.08 -4.30
N ALA A 165 -23.73 -6.77 -4.46
CA ALA A 165 -24.94 -6.01 -4.13
C ALA A 165 -26.16 -6.55 -4.91
N LYS A 166 -26.03 -6.76 -6.23
CA LYS A 166 -27.10 -7.29 -7.07
C LYS A 166 -27.54 -8.70 -6.66
N GLN A 167 -26.62 -9.53 -6.19
CA GLN A 167 -26.89 -10.93 -5.84
C GLN A 167 -27.46 -11.11 -4.43
N TYR A 168 -27.02 -10.29 -3.47
CA TYR A 168 -27.26 -10.52 -2.04
C TYR A 168 -28.05 -9.41 -1.33
N GLN A 169 -28.31 -8.27 -2.01
CA GLN A 169 -29.17 -7.21 -1.49
C GLN A 169 -30.54 -7.23 -2.16
N ARG A 170 -31.54 -6.80 -1.40
CA ARG A 170 -32.95 -6.68 -1.86
C ARG A 170 -33.37 -5.23 -1.77
N ASP A 171 -33.85 -4.68 -2.89
CA ASP A 171 -34.34 -3.30 -2.98
C ASP A 171 -33.43 -2.28 -2.29
N ALA A 172 -32.12 -2.41 -2.52
CA ALA A 172 -31.10 -1.62 -1.82
C ALA A 172 -31.22 -0.13 -2.14
N GLN A 173 -31.30 0.67 -1.09
CA GLN A 173 -31.18 2.12 -1.22
C GLN A 173 -29.72 2.50 -1.38
N ARG A 174 -29.41 3.24 -2.45
CA ARG A 174 -28.08 3.76 -2.69
C ARG A 174 -27.91 5.12 -2.04
N ILE A 175 -26.89 5.25 -1.17
CA ILE A 175 -26.58 6.48 -0.45
C ILE A 175 -25.14 6.87 -0.78
N ALA A 176 -24.94 8.08 -1.32
CA ALA A 176 -23.63 8.68 -1.51
C ALA A 176 -23.42 9.74 -0.41
N ALA A 177 -22.57 9.44 0.56
CA ALA A 177 -22.35 10.33 1.71
C ALA A 177 -21.42 11.51 1.37
N THR A 178 -20.65 11.43 0.26
CA THR A 178 -19.71 12.48 -0.18
C THR A 178 -19.78 12.67 -1.68
N SER A 179 -19.83 13.92 -2.16
CA SER A 179 -19.68 14.20 -3.59
C SER A 179 -18.25 13.93 -4.05
N ALA A 180 -18.08 13.49 -5.29
CA ALA A 180 -16.74 13.26 -5.86
C ALA A 180 -15.85 14.53 -5.84
N LYS A 181 -16.46 15.72 -5.76
CA LYS A 181 -15.79 17.02 -5.68
C LYS A 181 -15.20 17.34 -4.30
N GLU A 182 -15.79 16.81 -3.21
CA GLU A 182 -15.37 17.11 -1.84
C GLU A 182 -14.24 16.18 -1.33
N ARG A 183 -13.92 15.11 -2.09
CA ARG A 183 -13.00 14.05 -1.64
C ARG A 183 -11.54 14.48 -1.44
N HIS A 184 -11.12 15.64 -1.96
CA HIS A 184 -9.70 16.03 -2.02
C HIS A 184 -9.44 17.48 -1.61
N VAL A 185 -10.44 18.18 -1.04
CA VAL A 185 -10.33 19.61 -0.73
C VAL A 185 -9.21 19.88 0.29
N ASP A 186 -8.97 18.95 1.21
CA ASP A 186 -8.01 19.13 2.31
C ASP A 186 -6.64 18.49 2.01
N ILE A 187 -6.41 17.93 0.81
CA ILE A 187 -5.14 17.30 0.45
C ILE A 187 -4.47 18.06 -0.70
N GLU A 188 -3.28 18.58 -0.46
CA GLU A 188 -2.41 19.08 -1.51
C GLU A 188 -1.62 17.93 -2.15
N TYR A 189 -1.80 17.74 -3.46
CA TYR A 189 -1.07 16.72 -4.21
C TYR A 189 0.15 17.32 -4.90
N GLN A 190 1.30 16.70 -4.67
CA GLN A 190 2.57 17.02 -5.31
C GLN A 190 3.10 15.81 -6.06
N ALA A 191 3.67 16.01 -7.24
CA ALA A 191 4.37 14.98 -8.00
C ALA A 191 5.82 15.42 -8.23
N ILE A 192 6.76 14.53 -7.93
CA ILE A 192 8.19 14.83 -7.99
C ILE A 192 8.87 13.81 -8.87
N ALA A 193 9.49 14.30 -9.96
CA ALA A 193 10.31 13.45 -10.81
C ALA A 193 11.64 13.15 -10.11
N ILE A 194 12.06 11.89 -10.11
CA ILE A 194 13.30 11.43 -9.48
C ILE A 194 14.10 10.50 -10.39
N VAL A 195 15.39 10.40 -10.13
CA VAL A 195 16.21 9.31 -10.62
C VAL A 195 15.94 8.08 -9.76
N PRO A 196 15.56 6.91 -10.33
CA PRO A 196 15.09 5.76 -9.55
C PRO A 196 16.02 5.29 -8.43
N ARG A 197 17.35 5.36 -8.63
CA ARG A 197 18.35 4.98 -7.63
C ARG A 197 18.41 5.91 -6.42
N GLU A 198 17.90 7.14 -6.55
CA GLU A 198 17.93 8.20 -5.53
C GLU A 198 16.58 8.33 -4.80
N ARG A 199 15.67 7.37 -5.01
CA ARG A 199 14.33 7.36 -4.39
C ARG A 199 14.37 7.51 -2.86
N ASP A 200 15.22 6.73 -2.20
CA ASP A 200 15.30 6.70 -0.75
C ASP A 200 15.88 8.02 -0.20
N LEU A 201 16.83 8.63 -0.92
CA LEU A 201 17.38 9.96 -0.62
C LEU A 201 16.34 11.07 -0.82
N ALA A 202 15.52 10.96 -1.85
CA ALA A 202 14.41 11.90 -2.07
C ALA A 202 13.37 11.84 -0.94
N VAL A 203 13.11 10.66 -0.36
CA VAL A 203 12.28 10.53 0.83
C VAL A 203 12.89 11.25 2.03
N VAL A 204 14.21 11.12 2.25
CA VAL A 204 14.94 11.86 3.30
C VAL A 204 14.72 13.36 3.16
N ASN A 205 14.96 13.91 1.96
CA ASN A 205 14.81 15.35 1.72
C ASN A 205 13.35 15.82 1.91
N LEU A 206 12.37 15.03 1.49
CA LEU A 206 10.95 15.35 1.69
C LEU A 206 10.56 15.37 3.16
N LEU A 207 11.00 14.40 3.95
CA LEU A 207 10.75 14.35 5.40
C LEU A 207 11.38 15.56 6.10
N ARG A 208 12.61 15.92 5.71
CA ARG A 208 13.31 17.11 6.20
C ARG A 208 12.61 18.42 5.81
N TYR A 209 12.22 18.52 4.54
CA TYR A 209 11.59 19.74 3.99
C TYR A 209 10.23 20.00 4.60
N HIS A 210 9.36 18.99 4.72
CA HIS A 210 8.02 19.17 5.25
C HIS A 210 7.99 19.23 6.78
N ASP A 211 8.90 18.55 7.48
CA ASP A 211 9.08 18.54 8.94
C ASP A 211 7.75 18.43 9.72
N THR A 212 6.89 17.51 9.29
CA THR A 212 5.57 17.29 9.88
C THR A 212 5.64 16.45 11.16
N THR A 213 4.63 16.56 12.00
CA THR A 213 4.50 15.77 13.25
C THR A 213 4.38 14.28 13.01
N GLY A 214 3.90 13.88 11.83
CA GLY A 214 3.78 12.47 11.42
C GLY A 214 3.77 12.32 9.91
N ALA A 215 4.48 11.32 9.41
CA ALA A 215 4.56 10.97 7.99
C ALA A 215 4.35 9.47 7.75
N LEU A 216 3.66 9.12 6.66
CA LEU A 216 3.50 7.76 6.19
C LEU A 216 4.11 7.61 4.80
N VAL A 217 5.04 6.67 4.67
CA VAL A 217 5.76 6.40 3.42
C VAL A 217 5.35 5.04 2.88
N PHE A 218 4.78 5.01 1.68
CA PHE A 218 4.34 3.78 1.04
C PHE A 218 5.40 3.18 0.13
N CYS A 219 5.75 1.91 0.37
CA CYS A 219 6.58 1.08 -0.50
C CYS A 219 5.76 -0.08 -1.10
N ALA A 220 6.11 -0.48 -2.33
CA ALA A 220 5.42 -1.57 -3.03
C ALA A 220 5.72 -2.95 -2.45
N THR A 221 6.91 -3.16 -1.84
CA THR A 221 7.39 -4.46 -1.37
C THR A 221 7.83 -4.41 0.09
N ARG A 222 7.84 -5.58 0.75
CA ARG A 222 8.35 -5.74 2.12
C ARG A 222 9.84 -5.41 2.21
N ASP A 223 10.63 -5.87 1.24
CA ASP A 223 12.06 -5.56 1.16
C ASP A 223 12.31 -4.05 0.99
N GLY A 224 11.42 -3.37 0.21
CA GLY A 224 11.43 -1.92 0.07
C GLY A 224 11.17 -1.20 1.39
N VAL A 225 10.21 -1.70 2.18
CA VAL A 225 9.91 -1.17 3.52
C VAL A 225 11.10 -1.35 4.45
N ALA A 226 11.65 -2.58 4.54
CA ALA A 226 12.79 -2.87 5.42
C ALA A 226 14.01 -2.00 5.07
N ARG A 227 14.38 -1.95 3.77
CA ARG A 227 15.51 -1.15 3.29
C ARG A 227 15.32 0.34 3.58
N LEU A 228 14.16 0.91 3.24
CA LEU A 228 13.92 2.33 3.47
C LEU A 228 13.88 2.67 4.97
N ALA A 229 13.27 1.81 5.79
CA ALA A 229 13.25 2.01 7.24
C ALA A 229 14.68 2.01 7.82
N THR A 230 15.53 1.05 7.44
CA THR A 230 16.95 1.03 7.83
C THR A 230 17.68 2.29 7.36
N THR A 231 17.46 2.71 6.11
CA THR A 231 18.06 3.93 5.56
C THR A 231 17.68 5.18 6.36
N LEU A 232 16.43 5.27 6.79
CA LEU A 232 15.95 6.40 7.59
C LEU A 232 16.46 6.36 9.03
N ASP A 233 16.49 5.17 9.65
CA ASP A 233 17.00 4.96 11.01
C ASP A 233 18.50 5.31 11.10
N GLU A 234 19.32 4.83 10.15
CA GLU A 234 20.74 5.18 10.04
C GLU A 234 21.00 6.69 9.91
N ARG A 235 20.02 7.44 9.41
CA ARG A 235 20.05 8.91 9.29
C ARG A 235 19.46 9.65 10.49
N GLY A 236 19.03 8.92 11.52
CA GLY A 236 18.53 9.49 12.77
C GLY A 236 17.04 9.88 12.73
N PHE A 237 16.24 9.32 11.82
CA PHE A 237 14.80 9.46 11.90
C PHE A 237 14.21 8.43 12.88
N GLU A 238 13.27 8.87 13.68
CA GLU A 238 12.45 7.99 14.52
C GLU A 238 11.41 7.27 13.65
N VAL A 239 11.77 6.08 13.15
CA VAL A 239 11.00 5.35 12.14
C VAL A 239 10.46 4.04 12.67
N VAL A 240 9.26 3.66 12.22
CA VAL A 240 8.70 2.32 12.36
C VAL A 240 8.37 1.73 11.00
N ALA A 241 8.59 0.43 10.86
CA ALA A 241 8.27 -0.33 9.65
C ALA A 241 7.01 -1.16 9.88
N LEU A 242 6.06 -1.12 8.93
CA LEU A 242 4.85 -1.94 8.94
C LEU A 242 4.79 -2.80 7.68
N SER A 243 4.96 -4.10 7.84
CA SER A 243 4.84 -5.09 6.77
C SER A 243 3.98 -6.28 7.20
N GLY A 244 3.60 -7.14 6.25
CA GLY A 244 2.78 -8.32 6.55
C GLY A 244 3.53 -9.43 7.32
N GLU A 245 4.82 -9.30 7.58
CA GLU A 245 5.64 -10.27 8.32
C GLU A 245 5.64 -10.02 9.82
N LEU A 246 5.28 -8.80 10.24
CA LEU A 246 5.23 -8.46 11.66
C LEU A 246 4.19 -9.32 12.40
N SER A 247 4.60 -9.85 13.53
CA SER A 247 3.65 -10.40 14.50
C SER A 247 2.67 -9.32 14.98
N GLN A 248 1.51 -9.72 15.47
CA GLN A 248 0.53 -8.76 15.99
C GLN A 248 1.08 -7.94 17.17
N ARG A 249 1.98 -8.52 17.96
CA ARG A 249 2.63 -7.82 19.08
C ARG A 249 3.56 -6.71 18.56
N GLU A 250 4.42 -7.01 17.60
CA GLU A 250 5.33 -6.02 16.98
C GLU A 250 4.55 -4.89 16.31
N ARG A 251 3.47 -5.25 15.62
CA ARG A 251 2.57 -4.28 14.97
C ARG A 251 1.93 -3.33 15.99
N ASN A 252 1.44 -3.87 17.12
CA ASN A 252 0.86 -3.05 18.19
C ASN A 252 1.90 -2.11 18.82
N VAL A 253 3.16 -2.58 19.00
CA VAL A 253 4.25 -1.75 19.51
C VAL A 253 4.58 -0.61 18.55
N ALA A 254 4.66 -0.89 17.23
CA ALA A 254 4.90 0.12 16.22
C ALA A 254 3.78 1.19 16.17
N LEU A 255 2.52 0.76 16.24
CA LEU A 255 1.37 1.67 16.28
C LEU A 255 1.33 2.52 17.55
N ALA A 256 1.67 1.93 18.70
CA ALA A 256 1.80 2.69 19.95
C ALA A 256 2.91 3.74 19.84
N ALA A 257 4.07 3.39 19.29
CA ALA A 257 5.16 4.36 19.08
C ALA A 257 4.75 5.56 18.23
N LEU A 258 3.93 5.33 17.19
CA LEU A 258 3.38 6.43 16.36
C LEU A 258 2.37 7.30 17.12
N ARG A 259 1.47 6.68 17.90
CA ARG A 259 0.47 7.41 18.70
C ARG A 259 1.10 8.26 19.82
N ASP A 260 2.13 7.70 20.44
CA ASP A 260 2.84 8.36 21.55
C ASP A 260 3.87 9.38 21.05
N GLY A 261 4.04 9.54 19.73
CA GLY A 261 5.01 10.46 19.13
C GLY A 261 6.48 10.01 19.28
N ARG A 262 6.73 8.76 19.74
CA ARG A 262 8.09 8.17 19.81
C ARG A 262 8.63 7.79 18.43
N ALA A 263 7.76 7.63 17.45
CA ALA A 263 8.12 7.52 16.05
C ALA A 263 7.32 8.56 15.25
N ARG A 264 8.00 9.29 14.38
CA ARG A 264 7.41 10.33 13.53
C ARG A 264 7.20 9.85 12.10
N VAL A 265 7.87 8.79 11.69
CA VAL A 265 7.81 8.23 10.33
C VAL A 265 7.37 6.78 10.37
N CYS A 266 6.36 6.45 9.57
CA CYS A 266 5.93 5.08 9.33
C CYS A 266 6.23 4.70 7.88
N VAL A 267 7.00 3.64 7.66
CA VAL A 267 7.22 3.05 6.33
C VAL A 267 6.37 1.79 6.22
N ALA A 268 5.48 1.71 5.22
CA ALA A 268 4.52 0.62 5.15
C ALA A 268 4.26 0.12 3.72
N THR A 269 3.83 -1.14 3.61
CA THR A 269 3.15 -1.64 2.41
C THR A 269 1.66 -1.32 2.46
N ASP A 270 0.97 -1.33 1.30
CA ASP A 270 -0.47 -1.11 1.23
C ASP A 270 -1.24 -2.01 2.19
N VAL A 271 -0.97 -3.32 2.13
CA VAL A 271 -1.66 -4.33 2.96
C VAL A 271 -1.46 -4.05 4.45
N ALA A 272 -0.26 -3.62 4.84
CA ALA A 272 0.05 -3.36 6.24
C ALA A 272 -0.52 -2.03 6.76
N ALA A 273 -0.71 -1.04 5.89
CA ALA A 273 -1.27 0.26 6.25
C ALA A 273 -2.80 0.32 6.20
N ARG A 274 -3.45 -0.69 5.62
CA ARG A 274 -4.92 -0.78 5.54
C ARG A 274 -5.55 -0.98 6.92
N GLY A 275 -6.69 -0.34 7.13
CA GLY A 275 -7.47 -0.46 8.38
C GLY A 275 -6.76 0.06 9.63
N LEU A 276 -5.61 0.74 9.49
CA LEU A 276 -4.93 1.32 10.63
C LEU A 276 -5.60 2.62 11.05
N ASP A 277 -5.92 2.70 12.32
CA ASP A 277 -6.19 3.97 12.99
C ASP A 277 -4.86 4.62 13.35
N LEU A 278 -4.31 5.36 12.38
CA LEU A 278 -3.10 6.15 12.54
C LEU A 278 -3.47 7.53 13.08
N PRO A 279 -2.62 8.12 13.94
CA PRO A 279 -2.77 9.52 14.32
C PRO A 279 -2.77 10.40 13.07
N GLU A 280 -3.16 11.65 13.23
CA GLU A 280 -3.16 12.60 12.13
C GLU A 280 -1.76 12.70 11.50
N LEU A 281 -1.69 12.37 10.23
CA LEU A 281 -0.46 12.43 9.46
C LEU A 281 -0.49 13.70 8.59
N GLY A 282 0.50 14.55 8.76
CA GLY A 282 0.65 15.75 7.93
C GLY A 282 1.14 15.45 6.51
N LEU A 283 1.84 14.31 6.33
CA LEU A 283 2.50 13.97 5.09
C LEU A 283 2.30 12.50 4.72
N VAL A 284 1.93 12.25 3.47
CA VAL A 284 1.94 10.93 2.84
C VAL A 284 2.89 10.94 1.66
N ILE A 285 3.86 10.04 1.63
CA ILE A 285 4.81 9.88 0.52
C ILE A 285 4.55 8.54 -0.16
N HIS A 286 4.23 8.57 -1.45
CA HIS A 286 4.23 7.40 -2.30
C HIS A 286 5.65 7.18 -2.85
N ALA A 287 6.52 6.51 -2.06
CA ALA A 287 7.90 6.22 -2.48
C ALA A 287 7.92 5.31 -3.72
N ASP A 288 6.98 4.38 -3.80
CA ASP A 288 6.68 3.64 -5.01
C ASP A 288 5.27 4.03 -5.52
N PRO A 289 5.12 4.33 -6.84
CA PRO A 289 3.84 4.69 -7.42
C PRO A 289 2.76 3.63 -7.14
N PRO A 290 1.52 4.05 -6.81
CA PRO A 290 0.42 3.12 -6.64
C PRO A 290 0.05 2.43 -7.95
N GLN A 291 -0.50 1.22 -7.88
CA GLN A 291 -0.85 0.42 -9.06
C GLN A 291 -2.04 0.97 -9.86
N ASN A 292 -2.95 1.68 -9.18
CA ASN A 292 -4.16 2.24 -9.77
C ASN A 292 -4.63 3.49 -9.00
N GLN A 293 -5.62 4.18 -9.56
CA GLN A 293 -6.20 5.38 -8.98
C GLN A 293 -6.86 5.16 -7.61
N GLN A 294 -7.43 3.98 -7.36
CA GLN A 294 -8.08 3.68 -6.09
C GLN A 294 -7.05 3.60 -4.97
N VAL A 295 -5.93 2.88 -5.20
CA VAL A 295 -4.82 2.80 -4.26
C VAL A 295 -4.22 4.18 -4.00
N LEU A 296 -4.10 5.04 -5.04
CA LEU A 296 -3.63 6.42 -4.88
C LEU A 296 -4.51 7.19 -3.88
N VAL A 297 -5.82 7.14 -4.08
CA VAL A 297 -6.80 7.84 -3.22
C VAL A 297 -6.79 7.29 -1.79
N HIS A 298 -6.76 5.96 -1.63
CA HIS A 298 -6.75 5.30 -0.32
C HIS A 298 -5.48 5.59 0.49
N ARG A 299 -4.30 5.60 -0.17
CA ARG A 299 -3.04 6.00 0.46
C ARG A 299 -3.07 7.46 0.87
N SER A 300 -3.44 8.34 -0.05
CA SER A 300 -3.49 9.79 0.20
C SER A 300 -4.50 10.15 1.29
N GLY A 301 -5.63 9.44 1.37
CA GLY A 301 -6.65 9.62 2.42
C GLY A 301 -6.18 9.24 3.85
N ARG A 302 -4.90 8.92 4.05
CA ARG A 302 -4.29 8.81 5.39
C ARG A 302 -3.86 10.16 5.95
N THR A 303 -3.88 11.22 5.13
CA THR A 303 -3.72 12.62 5.54
C THR A 303 -4.97 13.44 5.18
N GLY A 304 -5.04 14.71 5.56
CA GLY A 304 -6.16 15.60 5.23
C GLY A 304 -7.49 15.16 5.87
N ARG A 305 -7.47 14.71 7.14
CA ARG A 305 -8.65 14.26 7.87
C ARG A 305 -9.17 15.33 8.82
N ALA A 306 -10.46 15.27 9.11
CA ALA A 306 -11.13 16.13 10.11
C ALA A 306 -10.96 17.64 9.83
N GLY A 307 -10.92 18.06 8.55
CA GLY A 307 -10.78 19.46 8.15
C GLY A 307 -9.36 20.03 8.30
N LYS A 308 -8.35 19.17 8.55
CA LYS A 308 -6.94 19.58 8.57
C LYS A 308 -6.29 19.39 7.21
N HIS A 309 -5.45 20.32 6.82
CA HIS A 309 -4.73 20.27 5.56
C HIS A 309 -3.61 19.21 5.60
N GLY A 310 -3.54 18.37 4.56
CA GLY A 310 -2.55 17.32 4.40
C GLY A 310 -1.80 17.42 3.07
N ILE A 311 -0.62 16.81 3.02
CA ILE A 311 0.21 16.79 1.81
C ILE A 311 0.42 15.35 1.36
N ALA A 312 0.14 15.07 0.08
CA ALA A 312 0.43 13.78 -0.56
C ALA A 312 1.45 13.97 -1.69
N VAL A 313 2.61 13.36 -1.54
CA VAL A 313 3.73 13.44 -2.51
C VAL A 313 3.88 12.13 -3.26
N LEU A 314 3.86 12.20 -4.59
CA LEU A 314 4.09 11.06 -5.47
C LEU A 314 5.49 11.13 -6.06
N LEU A 315 6.38 10.20 -5.69
CA LEU A 315 7.69 10.04 -6.32
C LEU A 315 7.55 9.26 -7.62
N VAL A 316 8.01 9.84 -8.71
CA VAL A 316 7.85 9.28 -10.05
C VAL A 316 9.20 9.19 -10.75
N ALA A 317 9.56 8.00 -11.21
CA ALA A 317 10.73 7.85 -12.07
C ALA A 317 10.55 8.70 -13.33
N ASP A 318 11.59 9.39 -13.77
CA ASP A 318 11.53 10.35 -14.88
C ASP A 318 10.86 9.78 -16.14
N HIS A 319 11.17 8.54 -16.49
CA HIS A 319 10.57 7.83 -17.64
C HIS A 319 9.09 7.46 -17.45
N ALA A 320 8.58 7.42 -16.21
CA ALA A 320 7.21 7.01 -15.87
C ALA A 320 6.23 8.20 -15.77
N ARG A 321 6.67 9.44 -15.96
CA ARG A 321 5.89 10.67 -15.80
C ARG A 321 4.54 10.64 -16.52
N ARG A 322 4.53 10.21 -17.80
CA ARG A 322 3.28 10.13 -18.60
C ARG A 322 2.26 9.12 -18.03
N GLY A 323 2.75 8.06 -17.37
CA GLY A 323 1.89 7.09 -16.68
C GLY A 323 1.26 7.68 -15.43
N ALA A 324 2.06 8.41 -14.65
CA ALA A 324 1.61 9.10 -13.46
C ALA A 324 0.57 10.19 -13.80
N ASP A 325 0.79 11.00 -14.85
CA ASP A 325 -0.18 12.01 -15.30
C ASP A 325 -1.54 11.37 -15.66
N ARG A 326 -1.53 10.26 -16.39
CA ARG A 326 -2.78 9.55 -16.74
C ARG A 326 -3.50 9.01 -15.50
N MET A 327 -2.76 8.50 -14.52
CA MET A 327 -3.33 8.00 -13.27
C MET A 327 -3.95 9.14 -12.43
N LEU A 328 -3.25 10.27 -12.30
CA LEU A 328 -3.74 11.47 -11.62
C LEU A 328 -5.01 12.02 -12.29
N GLN A 329 -5.01 12.12 -13.62
CA GLN A 329 -6.19 12.54 -14.40
C GLN A 329 -7.37 11.57 -14.21
N SER A 330 -7.14 10.25 -14.22
CA SER A 330 -8.19 9.27 -14.02
C SER A 330 -8.78 9.32 -12.61
N ALA A 331 -7.98 9.74 -11.63
CA ALA A 331 -8.41 9.99 -10.25
C ALA A 331 -9.07 11.37 -10.05
N ASN A 332 -9.11 12.21 -11.09
CA ASN A 332 -9.54 13.62 -11.03
C ASN A 332 -8.73 14.44 -10.00
N ILE A 333 -7.42 14.17 -9.92
CA ILE A 333 -6.48 14.83 -9.02
C ILE A 333 -5.60 15.80 -9.82
N GLN A 334 -5.52 17.05 -9.35
CA GLN A 334 -4.60 18.05 -9.85
C GLN A 334 -3.35 18.09 -8.96
N ALA A 335 -2.28 17.43 -9.38
CA ALA A 335 -1.02 17.45 -8.67
C ALA A 335 -0.10 18.55 -9.23
N LYS A 336 0.61 19.23 -8.32
CA LYS A 336 1.68 20.19 -8.70
C LYS A 336 2.96 19.41 -8.97
N TRP A 337 3.50 19.50 -10.18
CA TRP A 337 4.82 18.97 -10.47
C TRP A 337 5.91 19.91 -9.95
N LEU A 338 6.69 19.42 -9.00
CA LEU A 338 7.75 20.16 -8.33
C LEU A 338 9.09 19.43 -8.48
N PRO A 339 10.23 20.14 -8.45
CA PRO A 339 11.53 19.49 -8.26
C PRO A 339 11.61 18.88 -6.84
N ALA A 340 12.49 17.90 -6.66
CA ALA A 340 12.81 17.43 -5.31
C ALA A 340 13.47 18.57 -4.52
N PRO A 341 13.17 18.72 -3.21
CA PRO A 341 13.79 19.74 -2.38
C PRO A 341 15.32 19.62 -2.38
N THR A 342 15.99 20.71 -2.64
CA THR A 342 17.46 20.80 -2.63
C THR A 342 17.99 20.95 -1.20
N VAL A 343 19.28 20.68 -1.01
CA VAL A 343 19.96 20.87 0.26
C VAL A 343 19.83 22.33 0.73
N ASP A 344 20.04 23.31 -0.18
CA ASP A 344 19.94 24.73 0.14
C ASP A 344 18.55 25.15 0.59
N GLU A 345 17.49 24.67 -0.09
CA GLU A 345 16.09 24.94 0.28
C GLU A 345 15.75 24.39 1.66
N ILE A 346 16.26 23.19 1.98
CA ILE A 346 16.06 22.58 3.30
C ILE A 346 16.78 23.38 4.38
N ILE A 347 18.04 23.79 4.14
CA ILE A 347 18.82 24.60 5.09
C ILE A 347 18.17 25.95 5.35
N GLU A 348 17.68 26.63 4.30
CA GLU A 348 16.98 27.92 4.46
C GLU A 348 15.68 27.76 5.26
N ARG A 349 14.92 26.69 5.01
CA ARG A 349 13.71 26.40 5.79
C ARG A 349 14.02 26.07 7.25
N ASP A 350 15.10 25.31 7.49
CA ASP A 350 15.57 25.03 8.85
C ASP A 350 15.92 26.30 9.62
N LYS A 351 16.56 27.28 9.01
CA LYS A 351 16.87 28.57 9.64
C LYS A 351 15.61 29.28 10.11
N VAL A 352 14.57 29.30 9.26
CA VAL A 352 13.29 29.94 9.59
C VAL A 352 12.56 29.20 10.70
N ASN A 353 12.53 27.87 10.64
CA ASN A 353 11.85 27.07 11.65
C ASN A 353 12.58 27.12 13.00
N LEU A 354 13.91 27.04 12.98
CA LEU A 354 14.73 27.16 14.20
C LEU A 354 14.51 28.51 14.90
N ALA A 355 14.48 29.61 14.17
CA ALA A 355 14.22 30.92 14.75
C ALA A 355 12.85 30.98 15.47
N LYS A 356 11.81 30.37 14.86
CA LYS A 356 10.48 30.27 15.47
C LYS A 356 10.48 29.39 16.72
N GLU A 357 11.11 28.20 16.66
CA GLU A 357 11.20 27.26 17.77
C GLU A 357 11.95 27.89 18.98
N ILE A 358 13.08 28.52 18.72
CA ILE A 358 13.85 29.23 19.77
C ILE A 358 13.00 30.34 20.39
N THR A 359 12.31 31.15 19.57
CA THR A 359 11.46 32.23 20.08
C THR A 359 10.32 31.69 20.96
N ALA A 360 9.70 30.57 20.53
CA ALA A 360 8.65 29.91 21.32
C ALA A 360 9.21 29.34 22.63
N THR A 361 10.39 28.71 22.59
CA THR A 361 11.06 28.14 23.77
C THR A 361 11.47 29.21 24.76
N VAL A 362 11.98 30.37 24.30
CA VAL A 362 12.33 31.52 25.17
C VAL A 362 11.12 32.02 25.96
N ALA A 363 9.92 31.99 25.37
CA ALA A 363 8.69 32.35 26.04
C ALA A 363 8.26 31.36 27.16
N ALA A 364 8.76 30.11 27.11
CA ALA A 364 8.42 29.03 28.04
C ALA A 364 9.53 28.70 29.05
N VAL A 365 10.63 29.48 29.10
CA VAL A 365 11.78 29.29 30.01
C VAL A 365 11.34 29.36 31.47
N SER A 366 11.67 28.34 32.26
CA SER A 366 11.41 28.24 33.69
C SER A 366 12.42 29.01 34.52
N GLU A 367 12.15 29.18 35.83
CA GLU A 367 13.12 29.79 36.78
C GLU A 367 14.35 28.88 36.98
N GLU A 368 14.15 27.57 36.97
CA GLU A 368 15.25 26.59 37.04
C GLU A 368 16.20 26.73 35.85
N ASP A 369 15.67 26.89 34.64
CA ASP A 369 16.47 27.12 33.43
C ASP A 369 17.28 28.41 33.55
N ARG A 370 16.69 29.48 34.14
CA ARG A 370 17.37 30.75 34.37
C ARG A 370 18.52 30.63 35.36
N GLU A 371 18.40 29.79 36.39
CA GLU A 371 19.48 29.54 37.34
C GLU A 371 20.68 28.87 36.68
N VAL A 372 20.44 27.87 35.86
CA VAL A 372 21.50 27.22 35.06
C VAL A 372 22.13 28.20 34.07
N ALA A 373 21.30 29.04 33.42
CA ALA A 373 21.76 30.07 32.48
C ALA A 373 22.72 31.08 33.11
N LYS A 374 22.60 31.37 34.41
CA LYS A 374 23.54 32.26 35.13
C LYS A 374 24.99 31.79 35.07
N GLN A 375 25.23 30.45 34.98
CA GLN A 375 26.57 29.89 34.85
C GLN A 375 27.18 30.11 33.48
N LEU A 376 26.36 30.43 32.48
CA LEU A 376 26.76 30.62 31.08
C LEU A 376 26.90 32.12 30.71
N THR A 377 26.67 33.05 31.64
CA THR A 377 26.67 34.50 31.37
C THR A 377 28.04 35.09 31.04
N GLU A 378 29.13 34.31 31.21
CA GLU A 378 30.49 34.72 30.79
C GLU A 378 30.66 34.67 29.24
N HIS A 379 29.79 33.97 28.54
CA HIS A 379 29.80 33.87 27.07
C HIS A 379 28.93 34.98 26.46
N SER A 380 29.28 35.40 25.25
CA SER A 380 28.45 36.39 24.55
C SER A 380 27.09 35.78 24.14
N ALA A 381 26.06 36.61 24.05
CA ALA A 381 24.75 36.15 23.59
C ALA A 381 24.80 35.57 22.17
N GLU A 382 25.72 36.04 21.32
CA GLU A 382 25.96 35.55 19.99
C GLU A 382 26.57 34.14 20.01
N ASP A 383 27.56 33.87 20.87
CA ASP A 383 28.18 32.54 21.02
C ASP A 383 27.18 31.54 21.59
N LEU A 384 26.37 31.93 22.56
CA LEU A 384 25.32 31.08 23.12
C LEU A 384 24.23 30.75 22.08
N ALA A 385 23.81 31.74 21.28
CA ALA A 385 22.88 31.49 20.17
C ALA A 385 23.50 30.61 19.10
N ALA A 386 24.78 30.78 18.75
CA ALA A 386 25.49 29.93 17.80
C ALA A 386 25.63 28.49 18.31
N ALA A 387 25.94 28.30 19.61
CA ALA A 387 25.99 26.98 20.22
C ALA A 387 24.62 26.27 20.18
N LEU A 388 23.53 27.00 20.49
CA LEU A 388 22.18 26.49 20.42
C LEU A 388 21.80 26.06 18.98
N VAL A 389 22.14 26.86 17.97
CA VAL A 389 21.97 26.53 16.54
C VAL A 389 22.75 25.27 16.18
N ARG A 390 23.97 25.14 16.67
CA ARG A 390 24.81 23.96 16.42
C ARG A 390 24.20 22.71 17.04
N MET A 391 23.84 22.75 18.31
CA MET A 391 23.19 21.63 19.01
C MET A 391 21.93 21.17 18.28
N HIS A 392 21.10 22.12 17.85
CA HIS A 392 19.87 21.82 17.11
C HIS A 392 20.15 21.15 15.74
N ARG A 393 21.22 21.59 15.05
CA ARG A 393 21.61 20.96 13.76
C ARG A 393 22.17 19.55 13.93
N GLU A 394 22.92 19.29 14.98
CA GLU A 394 23.54 17.99 15.25
C GLU A 394 22.49 16.89 15.52
N VAL A 395 21.31 17.25 16.01
CA VAL A 395 20.21 16.32 16.28
C VAL A 395 19.38 16.01 15.02
N ARG A 396 19.40 16.89 14.02
CA ARG A 396 18.57 16.72 12.81
C ARG A 396 19.30 15.91 11.73
N PRO A 397 18.58 14.99 11.02
CA PRO A 397 19.14 14.27 9.88
C PRO A 397 19.68 15.22 8.81
N SER A 398 20.84 14.92 8.23
CA SER A 398 21.41 15.73 7.14
C SER A 398 20.60 15.58 5.86
N PRO A 399 20.38 16.67 5.08
CA PRO A 399 19.79 16.59 3.76
C PRO A 399 20.77 15.96 2.75
N GLU A 400 20.24 15.40 1.67
CA GLU A 400 20.95 14.62 0.67
C GLU A 400 21.04 15.35 -0.67
N GLU A 401 22.18 15.25 -1.35
CA GLU A 401 22.35 15.76 -2.71
C GLU A 401 21.60 14.87 -3.71
N LEU A 402 20.76 15.47 -4.54
CA LEU A 402 19.95 14.78 -5.54
C LEU A 402 20.28 15.23 -6.95
N THR A 403 20.30 14.29 -7.88
CA THR A 403 20.50 14.58 -9.30
C THR A 403 19.19 15.15 -9.91
N VAL A 404 19.28 16.29 -10.58
CA VAL A 404 18.12 16.86 -11.31
C VAL A 404 17.74 15.95 -12.48
N PRO A 405 16.52 15.41 -12.54
CA PRO A 405 16.06 14.56 -13.64
C PRO A 405 16.06 15.31 -14.98
N MET A 406 16.26 14.58 -16.07
CA MET A 406 16.34 15.18 -17.42
C MET A 406 15.07 15.94 -17.82
N SER A 407 13.88 15.45 -17.38
CA SER A 407 12.61 16.13 -17.67
C SER A 407 12.48 17.50 -17.00
N MET A 408 13.19 17.71 -15.88
CA MET A 408 13.17 18.94 -15.10
C MET A 408 14.29 19.94 -15.49
N ARG A 409 15.26 19.50 -16.29
CA ARG A 409 16.33 20.41 -16.79
C ARG A 409 15.77 21.42 -17.77
N PRO A 410 16.27 22.68 -17.75
CA PRO A 410 15.98 23.67 -18.78
C PRO A 410 16.22 23.09 -20.18
N ARG A 411 15.42 23.50 -21.15
CA ARG A 411 15.50 22.97 -22.53
C ARG A 411 16.88 23.20 -23.18
N SER A 412 17.60 24.24 -22.75
CA SER A 412 18.97 24.58 -23.15
C SER A 412 20.03 23.58 -22.64
N GLU A 413 19.76 22.86 -21.56
CA GLU A 413 20.70 21.91 -20.95
C GLU A 413 20.38 20.45 -21.29
N ARG A 414 19.35 20.21 -22.09
CA ARG A 414 19.01 18.85 -22.54
C ARG A 414 19.94 18.47 -23.67
N PRO A 415 20.65 17.32 -23.60
CA PRO A 415 21.46 16.87 -24.73
C PRO A 415 20.61 16.74 -25.99
N GLU A 416 21.09 17.22 -27.10
CA GLU A 416 20.40 17.03 -28.37
C GLU A 416 20.23 15.53 -28.66
N PRO A 417 19.04 15.11 -29.12
CA PRO A 417 18.83 13.73 -29.52
C PRO A 417 19.81 13.35 -30.61
N LYS A 418 20.62 12.32 -30.40
CA LYS A 418 21.53 11.81 -31.43
C LYS A 418 20.73 11.49 -32.68
N PRO A 419 21.24 11.76 -33.88
CA PRO A 419 20.51 11.61 -35.15
C PRO A 419 19.95 10.19 -35.41
N ASN A 420 20.48 9.17 -34.72
CA ASN A 420 20.08 7.77 -34.86
C ASN A 420 18.89 7.34 -33.98
N ASP A 421 18.39 8.16 -33.04
CA ASP A 421 17.27 7.81 -32.15
C ASP A 421 15.88 8.26 -32.70
N ARG A 422 15.82 8.76 -33.91
CA ARG A 422 14.56 9.05 -34.59
C ARG A 422 14.01 7.73 -35.15
N PRO A 423 12.81 7.27 -34.75
CA PRO A 423 12.15 6.19 -35.47
C PRO A 423 12.00 6.62 -36.93
N PRO A 424 12.19 5.71 -37.91
CA PRO A 424 12.08 6.04 -39.32
C PRO A 424 10.70 6.65 -39.58
N ILE A 425 10.72 7.87 -40.10
CA ILE A 425 9.51 8.54 -40.59
C ILE A 425 9.15 7.81 -41.87
N PHE A 426 8.21 6.88 -41.81
CA PHE A 426 7.54 6.37 -42.99
C PHE A 426 6.73 7.51 -43.60
N SER A 427 7.35 8.22 -44.56
CA SER A 427 6.67 9.14 -45.47
C SER A 427 6.01 8.30 -46.56
N ASP A 428 4.86 7.73 -46.26
CA ASP A 428 3.99 7.20 -47.32
C ASP A 428 3.05 8.33 -47.76
N ARG A 429 3.57 9.16 -48.71
CA ARG A 429 2.78 10.04 -49.52
C ARG A 429 2.50 9.28 -50.82
N THR A 430 1.44 8.49 -50.87
CA THR A 430 0.81 8.10 -52.12
C THR A 430 -0.71 8.28 -52.03
N VAL A 431 -1.10 9.33 -52.78
CA VAL A 431 -2.32 9.47 -53.57
C VAL A 431 -3.64 9.03 -52.95
N ARG A 432 -4.44 10.03 -52.62
CA ARG A 432 -5.87 9.97 -52.36
C ARG A 432 -6.63 9.67 -53.67
N PRO A 433 -7.42 8.61 -53.82
CA PRO A 433 -8.48 8.55 -54.82
C PRO A 433 -9.80 9.07 -54.24
N GLU A 434 -10.55 9.69 -55.14
CA GLU A 434 -11.82 10.38 -54.94
C GLU A 434 -12.97 9.46 -54.44
N ARG A 435 -13.93 10.13 -53.82
CA ARG A 435 -15.23 9.58 -53.37
C ARG A 435 -16.02 8.98 -54.53
N GLY A 436 -16.41 7.71 -54.44
CA GLY A 436 -17.41 7.08 -55.28
C GLY A 436 -18.25 6.08 -54.45
N ALA A 437 -19.52 6.39 -54.38
CA ALA A 437 -20.71 5.55 -54.20
C ALA A 437 -20.73 4.38 -53.19
N ARG A 438 -21.77 4.44 -52.35
CA ARG A 438 -22.30 3.42 -51.45
C ARG A 438 -22.41 2.04 -52.08
N GLY A 439 -21.83 1.03 -51.47
CA GLY A 439 -22.09 -0.37 -51.68
C GLY A 439 -22.12 -1.12 -50.37
N GLU A 440 -23.19 -1.80 -50.09
CA GLU A 440 -23.43 -2.63 -48.92
C GLU A 440 -22.38 -3.75 -48.82
N TRP A 441 -21.69 -3.80 -47.69
CA TRP A 441 -20.75 -4.91 -47.40
C TRP A 441 -21.47 -5.95 -46.54
N GLN A 442 -21.81 -7.08 -47.21
CA GLN A 442 -22.22 -8.31 -46.55
C GLN A 442 -20.99 -8.84 -45.74
N LYS A 443 -21.23 -9.17 -44.49
CA LYS A 443 -20.25 -9.82 -43.61
C LYS A 443 -19.97 -11.25 -44.11
N ALA A 444 -18.79 -11.48 -44.64
CA ALA A 444 -18.28 -12.82 -44.82
C ALA A 444 -17.78 -13.39 -43.46
N PRO A 445 -17.95 -14.70 -43.20
CA PRO A 445 -17.51 -15.29 -41.92
C PRO A 445 -15.99 -15.33 -41.84
N ARG A 446 -15.46 -14.81 -40.71
CA ARG A 446 -14.05 -14.94 -40.37
C ARG A 446 -13.72 -16.40 -40.10
N ALA A 447 -12.86 -16.98 -40.96
CA ALA A 447 -12.18 -18.22 -40.66
C ALA A 447 -11.32 -18.01 -39.40
N ASP A 448 -11.44 -18.94 -38.47
CA ASP A 448 -10.63 -19.03 -37.27
C ASP A 448 -9.13 -19.13 -37.64
N ALA A 449 -8.39 -18.09 -37.27
CA ALA A 449 -6.95 -18.20 -37.20
C ALA A 449 -6.59 -19.08 -35.98
N PRO A 450 -5.69 -20.08 -36.12
CA PRO A 450 -5.38 -20.98 -35.05
C PRO A 450 -4.80 -20.19 -33.85
N ARG A 451 -5.42 -20.34 -32.70
CA ARG A 451 -4.83 -19.97 -31.40
C ARG A 451 -3.46 -20.61 -31.31
N LYS A 452 -2.42 -19.82 -31.13
CA LYS A 452 -1.13 -20.33 -30.68
C LYS A 452 -1.36 -20.98 -29.33
N GLU A 453 -1.32 -22.30 -29.33
CA GLU A 453 -1.19 -23.08 -28.11
C GLU A 453 0.07 -22.67 -27.36
N PRO A 454 0.05 -22.68 -26.01
CA PRO A 454 1.26 -22.47 -25.24
C PRO A 454 2.26 -23.53 -25.65
N SER A 455 3.47 -23.12 -26.01
CA SER A 455 4.56 -23.98 -26.38
C SER A 455 4.71 -25.10 -25.35
N THR A 456 4.32 -26.31 -25.74
CA THR A 456 4.66 -27.55 -25.06
C THR A 456 6.16 -27.57 -24.78
N ASP A 457 6.51 -27.85 -23.51
CA ASP A 457 7.86 -28.17 -23.07
C ASP A 457 8.54 -29.05 -24.10
N ARG A 458 9.54 -28.52 -24.80
CA ARG A 458 10.52 -29.34 -25.46
C ARG A 458 11.27 -30.07 -24.37
N VAL A 459 11.04 -31.34 -24.23
CA VAL A 459 11.92 -32.27 -23.51
C VAL A 459 13.23 -32.26 -24.28
N LEU A 460 14.13 -31.35 -23.93
CA LEU A 460 15.52 -31.42 -24.35
C LEU A 460 16.15 -32.46 -23.42
N GLU A 461 16.65 -33.56 -23.95
CA GLU A 461 17.63 -34.40 -23.24
C GLU A 461 18.95 -33.62 -23.21
N GLY A 462 19.03 -32.63 -22.33
CA GLY A 462 20.17 -31.73 -22.18
C GLY A 462 21.24 -32.30 -21.26
N VAL A 463 22.46 -31.76 -21.37
CA VAL A 463 23.55 -32.06 -20.45
C VAL A 463 23.42 -31.20 -19.21
N TRP A 464 23.54 -31.81 -18.03
CA TRP A 464 23.39 -31.12 -16.76
C TRP A 464 24.73 -30.56 -16.28
N PHE A 465 24.67 -29.36 -15.71
CA PHE A 465 25.78 -28.65 -15.09
C PHE A 465 25.39 -28.20 -13.69
N THR A 466 26.34 -28.32 -12.75
CA THR A 466 26.15 -27.87 -11.37
C THR A 466 26.93 -26.57 -11.12
N VAL A 467 26.24 -25.56 -10.62
CA VAL A 467 26.78 -24.28 -10.16
C VAL A 467 26.87 -24.29 -8.63
N ASN A 468 27.98 -23.92 -8.02
CA ASN A 468 28.22 -23.95 -6.57
C ASN A 468 27.45 -22.86 -5.77
N VAL A 469 26.36 -22.35 -6.33
CA VAL A 469 25.48 -21.35 -5.73
C VAL A 469 24.06 -21.89 -5.65
N GLY A 470 23.49 -21.94 -4.45
CA GLY A 470 22.14 -22.41 -4.17
C GLY A 470 21.32 -21.37 -3.38
N ARG A 471 20.18 -21.81 -2.82
CA ARG A 471 19.29 -20.92 -2.01
C ARG A 471 20.01 -20.26 -0.84
N SER A 472 20.98 -20.93 -0.23
CA SER A 472 21.79 -20.37 0.87
C SER A 472 22.64 -19.16 0.47
N LYS A 473 22.90 -18.98 -0.83
CA LYS A 473 23.62 -17.84 -1.41
C LYS A 473 22.72 -17.02 -2.34
N ASN A 474 21.41 -17.01 -2.11
CA ASN A 474 20.40 -16.26 -2.86
C ASN A 474 20.43 -16.52 -4.38
N ALA A 475 20.56 -17.77 -4.80
CA ALA A 475 20.44 -18.16 -6.20
C ALA A 475 19.03 -17.80 -6.73
N ASP A 476 18.95 -17.03 -7.82
CA ASP A 476 17.72 -16.66 -8.50
C ASP A 476 17.94 -16.76 -10.03
N PRO A 477 17.02 -17.36 -10.78
CA PRO A 477 17.11 -17.43 -12.23
C PRO A 477 17.32 -16.08 -12.92
N LYS A 478 16.86 -14.98 -12.33
CA LYS A 478 16.99 -13.63 -12.89
C LYS A 478 18.43 -13.18 -13.11
N TRP A 479 19.35 -13.57 -12.23
CA TRP A 479 20.78 -13.25 -12.39
C TRP A 479 21.61 -14.45 -12.84
N LEU A 480 21.18 -15.69 -12.52
CA LEU A 480 21.86 -16.91 -12.96
C LEU A 480 21.82 -17.09 -14.48
N VAL A 481 20.68 -16.86 -15.13
CA VAL A 481 20.55 -16.98 -16.59
C VAL A 481 21.49 -16.00 -17.33
N PRO A 482 21.52 -14.70 -17.03
CA PRO A 482 22.51 -13.79 -17.60
C PRO A 482 23.97 -14.18 -17.34
N LEU A 483 24.28 -14.71 -16.15
CA LEU A 483 25.61 -15.18 -15.79
C LEU A 483 26.02 -16.38 -16.64
N LEU A 484 25.15 -17.39 -16.79
CA LEU A 484 25.39 -18.58 -17.59
C LEU A 484 25.55 -18.23 -19.07
N CYS A 485 24.72 -17.34 -19.60
CA CYS A 485 24.85 -16.86 -20.99
C CYS A 485 26.19 -16.16 -21.23
N ARG A 486 26.63 -15.32 -20.30
CA ARG A 486 27.90 -14.59 -20.39
C ARG A 486 29.10 -15.55 -20.27
N ARG A 487 29.12 -16.41 -19.26
CA ARG A 487 30.25 -17.31 -19.00
C ARG A 487 30.37 -18.44 -20.00
N GLY A 488 29.24 -18.98 -20.45
CA GLY A 488 29.21 -20.10 -21.38
C GLY A 488 29.14 -19.68 -22.85
N GLY A 489 29.02 -18.39 -23.16
CA GLY A 489 28.86 -17.90 -24.53
C GLY A 489 27.62 -18.45 -25.24
N ILE A 490 26.51 -18.69 -24.52
CA ILE A 490 25.27 -19.28 -24.99
C ILE A 490 24.10 -18.29 -24.89
N ASN A 491 23.00 -18.58 -25.53
CA ASN A 491 21.77 -17.78 -25.46
C ASN A 491 20.78 -18.35 -24.44
N LYS A 492 19.84 -17.52 -23.99
CA LYS A 492 18.77 -17.95 -23.07
C LYS A 492 17.97 -19.16 -23.60
N LYS A 493 17.88 -19.33 -24.90
CA LYS A 493 17.15 -20.43 -25.56
C LYS A 493 17.83 -21.78 -25.41
N ASP A 494 19.13 -21.77 -25.12
CA ASP A 494 19.98 -22.93 -24.98
C ASP A 494 19.98 -23.49 -23.55
N ILE A 495 19.32 -22.78 -22.62
CA ILE A 495 19.15 -23.17 -21.22
C ILE A 495 17.78 -23.82 -21.04
N GLY A 496 17.77 -25.07 -20.59
CA GLY A 496 16.58 -25.83 -20.26
C GLY A 496 16.11 -25.66 -18.82
N LYS A 497 15.96 -26.76 -18.09
CA LYS A 497 15.48 -26.72 -16.68
C LYS A 497 16.55 -26.20 -15.74
N ILE A 498 16.13 -25.38 -14.77
CA ILE A 498 16.98 -24.87 -13.67
C ILE A 498 16.43 -25.40 -12.35
N GLN A 499 17.22 -26.14 -11.60
CA GLN A 499 16.87 -26.69 -10.29
C GLN A 499 17.74 -26.05 -9.20
N ILE A 500 17.15 -25.14 -8.41
CA ILE A 500 17.87 -24.48 -7.31
C ILE A 500 17.75 -25.33 -6.05
N LEU A 501 18.89 -25.94 -5.64
CA LEU A 501 19.03 -26.71 -4.42
C LEU A 501 19.52 -25.81 -3.26
N GLN A 502 19.68 -26.40 -2.07
CA GLN A 502 20.09 -25.63 -0.88
C GLN A 502 21.47 -24.96 -1.03
N ARG A 503 22.46 -25.69 -1.58
CA ARG A 503 23.85 -25.22 -1.69
C ARG A 503 24.38 -25.09 -3.13
N ALA A 504 23.66 -25.60 -4.11
CA ALA A 504 24.04 -25.63 -5.51
C ALA A 504 22.82 -25.39 -6.42
N THR A 505 23.04 -25.10 -7.70
CA THR A 505 21.99 -25.02 -8.72
C THR A 505 22.37 -25.92 -9.88
N ARG A 506 21.48 -26.81 -10.28
CA ARG A 506 21.64 -27.63 -11.48
C ARG A 506 20.93 -26.98 -12.65
N VAL A 507 21.61 -26.94 -13.78
CA VAL A 507 21.13 -26.27 -14.99
C VAL A 507 21.28 -27.22 -16.17
N GLU A 508 20.24 -27.39 -16.93
CA GLU A 508 20.23 -28.19 -18.16
C GLU A 508 20.61 -27.30 -19.34
N ILE A 509 21.61 -27.72 -20.12
CA ILE A 509 22.12 -27.02 -21.30
C ILE A 509 21.86 -27.89 -22.54
N ALA A 510 21.45 -27.27 -23.63
CA ALA A 510 21.16 -27.94 -24.88
C ALA A 510 22.41 -28.71 -25.39
N PRO A 511 22.27 -29.96 -25.88
CA PRO A 511 23.39 -30.84 -26.24
C PRO A 511 24.35 -30.23 -27.27
N ASP A 512 23.79 -29.48 -28.23
CA ASP A 512 24.53 -28.86 -29.35
C ASP A 512 25.49 -27.75 -28.92
N VAL A 513 25.33 -27.19 -27.73
CA VAL A 513 26.21 -26.13 -27.17
C VAL A 513 26.91 -26.53 -25.89
N SER A 514 26.65 -27.76 -25.36
CA SER A 514 27.14 -28.22 -24.05
C SER A 514 28.66 -28.30 -23.95
N GLU A 515 29.35 -28.80 -24.98
CA GLU A 515 30.82 -28.89 -25.00
C GLU A 515 31.47 -27.51 -25.02
N ARG A 516 30.93 -26.57 -25.81
CA ARG A 516 31.39 -25.18 -25.83
C ARG A 516 31.13 -24.50 -24.51
N PHE A 517 29.97 -24.73 -23.91
CA PHE A 517 29.59 -24.22 -22.61
C PHE A 517 30.56 -24.68 -21.51
N ALA A 518 30.91 -25.98 -21.48
CA ALA A 518 31.86 -26.51 -20.51
C ALA A 518 33.25 -25.86 -20.61
N LEU A 519 33.75 -25.67 -21.83
CA LEU A 519 35.05 -25.04 -22.07
C LEU A 519 35.07 -23.55 -21.65
N GLU A 520 34.05 -22.79 -21.98
CA GLU A 520 33.99 -21.36 -21.70
C GLU A 520 33.61 -21.08 -20.23
N ALA A 521 32.67 -21.81 -19.66
CA ALA A 521 32.22 -21.64 -18.29
C ALA A 521 33.26 -22.06 -17.24
N GLY A 522 34.17 -22.98 -17.59
CA GLY A 522 35.29 -23.40 -16.76
C GLY A 522 36.44 -22.38 -16.66
N LYS A 523 36.46 -21.34 -17.50
CA LYS A 523 37.48 -20.27 -17.43
C LYS A 523 37.26 -19.36 -16.22
N PRO A 524 38.32 -18.94 -15.51
CA PRO A 524 38.17 -17.99 -14.40
C PRO A 524 37.64 -16.65 -14.86
N ASP A 525 36.55 -16.17 -14.23
CA ASP A 525 35.97 -14.85 -14.52
C ASP A 525 36.39 -13.85 -13.42
N PRO A 526 37.02 -12.72 -13.77
CA PRO A 526 37.42 -11.69 -12.80
C PRO A 526 36.27 -11.08 -12.00
N LYS A 527 35.04 -11.12 -12.56
CA LYS A 527 33.83 -10.56 -11.93
C LYS A 527 33.16 -11.54 -10.94
N ASP A 528 33.31 -12.85 -11.17
CA ASP A 528 32.60 -13.89 -10.41
C ASP A 528 33.57 -14.99 -9.93
N LYS A 529 34.66 -14.58 -9.25
CA LYS A 529 35.76 -15.44 -8.82
C LYS A 529 35.37 -16.65 -7.96
N ASN A 530 34.21 -16.58 -7.28
CA ASN A 530 33.75 -17.59 -6.34
C ASN A 530 32.67 -18.52 -6.92
N ILE A 531 32.33 -18.37 -8.21
CA ILE A 531 31.31 -19.18 -8.86
C ILE A 531 32.00 -20.21 -9.75
N GLU A 532 31.81 -21.48 -9.42
CA GLU A 532 32.28 -22.64 -10.17
C GLU A 532 31.11 -23.31 -10.88
N ILE A 533 31.34 -23.70 -12.14
CA ILE A 533 30.37 -24.42 -12.98
C ILE A 533 31.05 -25.68 -13.47
N VAL A 534 30.49 -26.83 -13.12
CA VAL A 534 31.03 -28.16 -13.42
C VAL A 534 29.97 -29.00 -14.13
N ALA A 535 30.34 -29.80 -15.13
CA ALA A 535 29.44 -30.77 -15.70
C ALA A 535 29.14 -31.88 -14.69
N ASP A 536 27.90 -32.35 -14.64
CA ASP A 536 27.45 -33.41 -13.74
C ASP A 536 27.95 -34.78 -14.15
#